data_7d779187b5f47b06b014a8076797405e
#
_entry.id   7d779187b5f47b06b014a8076797405e
#
_cell.length_a   1.000
_cell.length_b   1.000
_cell.length_c   1.000
_cell.angle_alpha   90.00
_cell.angle_beta   90.00
_cell.angle_gamma   90.00
#
_symmetry.space_group_name_H-M   'P 1'
#
loop_
_entity.id
_entity.type
_entity.pdbx_description
1 polymer ?
#
loop_
_entity_poly.entity_id
_entity_poly.type
_entity_poly.pdbx_seq_one_letter_code
_entity_poly.pdbx_strand_id
1 'polypeptide(L)'
;MLVPKDQYPFFVLHDTATNLKYHLTSGSISPKDIAPFIEDYFAGKLEPVMKSQPVPDQQEGPLVEVVGLTYKDIVLDDERDVFVEYYDPDCAPCLAIVPQLEKFAEAVAADERGKKLVTVAKMDLDANDALDSDIRGFPTIKLYPAGRKGQPVWYNGEQGHSLQKWAKFLKENGKYGVDVAV
;
A
#
# COMPACT_ATOMS: atom_id res chain seq x y z
N MET A 1 10.19 -0.29 11.20
CA MET A 1 11.45 0.32 10.68
C MET A 1 12.61 -0.22 11.49
N LEU A 2 13.55 -0.92 10.86
CA LEU A 2 14.73 -1.48 11.53
C LEU A 2 15.88 -0.48 11.43
N VAL A 3 16.14 0.24 12.52
CA VAL A 3 17.34 1.07 12.64
C VAL A 3 18.48 0.20 13.17
N PRO A 4 19.64 0.17 12.52
CA PRO A 4 20.81 -0.54 13.04
C PRO A 4 21.15 -0.11 14.45
N LYS A 5 21.55 -1.07 15.32
CA LYS A 5 21.80 -0.81 16.75
C LYS A 5 22.94 0.18 16.98
N ASP A 6 23.86 0.29 16.06
CA ASP A 6 24.98 1.22 16.06
C ASP A 6 24.60 2.68 15.73
N GLN A 7 23.35 2.91 15.28
CA GLN A 7 22.82 4.24 14.97
C GLN A 7 21.95 4.83 16.09
N TYR A 8 21.87 4.20 17.25
CA TYR A 8 21.16 4.74 18.40
C TYR A 8 22.03 5.71 19.22
N PRO A 9 21.44 6.82 19.75
CA PRO A 9 20.09 7.30 19.53
C PRO A 9 19.89 7.93 18.14
N PHE A 10 18.68 7.87 17.56
CA PHE A 10 18.36 8.55 16.31
C PHE A 10 17.06 9.35 16.43
N PHE A 11 16.89 10.37 15.58
CA PHE A 11 15.71 11.22 15.55
C PHE A 11 14.92 11.00 14.26
N VAL A 12 13.59 10.83 14.40
CA VAL A 12 12.66 10.68 13.27
C VAL A 12 11.56 11.71 13.39
N LEU A 13 11.30 12.40 12.32
CA LEU A 13 10.10 13.19 12.14
C LEU A 13 9.09 12.34 11.34
N HIS A 14 7.89 12.14 11.89
CA HIS A 14 6.80 11.44 11.23
C HIS A 14 5.70 12.45 10.87
N ASP A 15 5.52 12.69 9.59
CA ASP A 15 4.38 13.44 9.07
C ASP A 15 3.16 12.52 9.03
N THR A 16 2.24 12.71 9.94
CA THR A 16 1.05 11.87 10.08
C THR A 16 -0.01 12.12 9.01
N ALA A 17 0.07 13.24 8.28
CA ALA A 17 -0.86 13.54 7.19
C ALA A 17 -0.51 12.75 5.92
N THR A 18 0.78 12.59 5.63
CA THR A 18 1.30 11.88 4.47
C THR A 18 1.81 10.47 4.78
N ASN A 19 1.90 10.12 6.07
CA ASN A 19 2.55 8.91 6.60
C ASN A 19 4.04 8.79 6.24
N LEU A 20 4.68 9.88 5.86
CA LEU A 20 6.10 9.92 5.52
C LEU A 20 6.96 10.10 6.76
N LYS A 21 8.13 9.47 6.75
CA LYS A 21 9.12 9.54 7.83
C LYS A 21 10.43 10.12 7.30
N TYR A 22 11.08 10.96 8.11
CA TYR A 22 12.32 11.61 7.77
C TYR A 22 13.33 11.36 8.89
N HIS A 23 14.54 10.96 8.55
CA HIS A 23 15.58 10.66 9.51
C HIS A 23 16.60 11.78 9.59
N LEU A 24 16.96 12.18 10.80
CA LEU A 24 18.14 12.98 11.03
C LEU A 24 19.39 12.07 10.95
N THR A 25 20.21 12.29 9.92
CA THR A 25 21.37 11.46 9.61
C THR A 25 22.66 11.93 10.31
N SER A 26 22.60 12.98 11.15
CA SER A 26 23.77 13.43 11.92
C SER A 26 24.10 12.46 13.05
N GLY A 27 25.37 12.25 13.30
CA GLY A 27 25.86 11.33 14.35
C GLY A 27 25.62 11.82 15.78
N SER A 28 25.01 12.99 15.99
CA SER A 28 24.62 13.52 17.30
C SER A 28 23.17 14.01 17.26
N ILE A 29 22.46 13.87 18.39
CA ILE A 29 21.11 14.40 18.55
C ILE A 29 21.18 15.56 19.55
N SER A 30 21.28 16.76 19.05
CA SER A 30 21.31 17.98 19.84
C SER A 30 20.31 19.01 19.32
N PRO A 31 19.90 20.01 20.11
CA PRO A 31 19.05 21.08 19.61
C PRO A 31 19.62 21.80 18.37
N LYS A 32 20.95 21.82 18.23
CA LYS A 32 21.62 22.44 17.08
C LYS A 32 21.46 21.61 15.79
N ASP A 33 21.23 20.31 15.92
CA ASP A 33 21.03 19.40 14.78
C ASP A 33 19.54 19.30 14.44
N ILE A 34 18.67 19.29 15.46
CA ILE A 34 17.22 19.12 15.28
C ILE A 34 16.58 20.35 14.64
N ALA A 35 16.96 21.58 15.07
CA ALA A 35 16.31 22.79 14.57
C ALA A 35 16.51 22.97 13.05
N PRO A 36 17.72 22.87 12.48
CA PRO A 36 17.89 22.93 11.02
C PRO A 36 17.17 21.80 10.27
N PHE A 37 17.13 20.60 10.86
CA PHE A 37 16.41 19.46 10.26
C PHE A 37 14.91 19.74 10.13
N ILE A 38 14.30 20.33 11.15
CA ILE A 38 12.88 20.73 11.10
C ILE A 38 12.66 21.87 10.08
N GLU A 39 13.59 22.83 10.00
CA GLU A 39 13.53 23.89 8.99
C GLU A 39 13.63 23.32 7.57
N ASP A 40 14.52 22.38 7.34
CA ASP A 40 14.67 21.70 6.04
C ASP A 40 13.45 20.84 5.67
N TYR A 41 12.77 20.24 6.67
CA TYR A 41 11.49 19.57 6.45
C TYR A 41 10.43 20.55 5.91
N PHE A 42 10.22 21.68 6.60
CA PHE A 42 9.26 22.69 6.15
C PHE A 42 9.64 23.37 4.83
N ALA A 43 10.92 23.40 4.51
CA ALA A 43 11.43 23.90 3.22
C ALA A 43 11.33 22.86 2.09
N GLY A 44 10.86 21.62 2.35
CA GLY A 44 10.72 20.55 1.36
C GLY A 44 12.06 20.01 0.84
N LYS A 45 13.14 20.14 1.61
CA LYS A 45 14.49 19.71 1.21
C LYS A 45 14.84 18.30 1.65
N LEU A 46 14.03 17.72 2.54
CA LEU A 46 14.29 16.37 3.05
C LEU A 46 13.65 15.31 2.16
N GLU A 47 14.41 14.27 1.89
CA GLU A 47 13.87 13.04 1.26
C GLU A 47 13.27 12.13 2.36
N PRO A 48 12.06 11.62 2.16
CA PRO A 48 11.46 10.69 3.12
C PRO A 48 12.17 9.33 3.10
N VAL A 49 12.25 8.71 4.25
CA VAL A 49 12.73 7.33 4.38
C VAL A 49 11.54 6.41 4.53
N MET A 50 11.48 5.42 3.66
CA MET A 50 10.40 4.44 3.62
C MET A 50 10.96 3.04 3.87
N LYS A 51 10.33 2.31 4.79
CA LYS A 51 10.60 0.87 4.93
C LYS A 51 10.07 0.16 3.70
N SER A 52 10.92 -0.60 3.04
CA SER A 52 10.55 -1.36 1.85
C SER A 52 11.37 -2.64 1.74
N GLN A 53 10.70 -3.71 1.36
CA GLN A 53 11.37 -4.87 0.79
C GLN A 53 12.02 -4.48 -0.55
N PRO A 54 12.98 -5.28 -1.04
CA PRO A 54 13.48 -5.13 -2.40
C PRO A 54 12.33 -5.19 -3.42
N VAL A 55 12.43 -4.35 -4.43
CA VAL A 55 11.45 -4.40 -5.55
C VAL A 55 11.60 -5.76 -6.24
N PRO A 56 10.52 -6.54 -6.40
CA PRO A 56 10.58 -7.80 -7.12
C PRO A 56 11.07 -7.60 -8.56
N ASP A 57 12.04 -8.42 -8.98
CA ASP A 57 12.55 -8.37 -10.36
C ASP A 57 11.46 -8.67 -11.40
N GLN A 58 10.51 -9.53 -11.03
CA GLN A 58 9.33 -9.88 -11.83
C GLN A 58 8.14 -10.13 -10.91
N GLN A 59 6.95 -9.81 -11.41
CA GLN A 59 5.70 -10.18 -10.74
C GLN A 59 5.33 -11.62 -11.13
N GLU A 60 5.11 -12.46 -10.12
CA GLU A 60 4.71 -13.86 -10.33
C GLU A 60 3.17 -13.95 -10.47
N GLY A 61 2.68 -13.87 -11.71
CA GLY A 61 1.25 -13.96 -11.98
C GLY A 61 0.51 -12.61 -11.94
N PRO A 62 -0.83 -12.65 -11.96
CA PRO A 62 -1.67 -11.45 -12.04
C PRO A 62 -1.88 -10.72 -10.70
N LEU A 63 -1.61 -11.38 -9.56
CA LEU A 63 -1.63 -10.75 -8.25
C LEU A 63 -0.33 -9.99 -8.02
N VAL A 64 -0.41 -8.66 -7.98
CA VAL A 64 0.75 -7.79 -7.89
C VAL A 64 1.22 -7.67 -6.44
N GLU A 65 2.50 -7.93 -6.19
CA GLU A 65 3.13 -7.66 -4.91
C GLU A 65 3.63 -6.21 -4.86
N VAL A 66 3.08 -5.44 -3.91
CA VAL A 66 3.45 -4.05 -3.69
C VAL A 66 4.44 -3.97 -2.54
N VAL A 67 5.54 -3.26 -2.77
CA VAL A 67 6.50 -2.90 -1.72
C VAL A 67 6.51 -1.38 -1.51
N GLY A 68 7.09 -0.91 -0.41
CA GLY A 68 7.09 0.52 -0.09
C GLY A 68 7.52 1.40 -1.27
N LEU A 69 8.63 1.04 -1.94
CA LEU A 69 9.17 1.80 -3.07
C LEU A 69 8.27 1.80 -4.32
N THR A 70 7.42 0.80 -4.50
CA THR A 70 6.50 0.71 -5.66
C THR A 70 5.09 1.19 -5.35
N TYR A 71 4.81 1.58 -4.10
CA TYR A 71 3.47 1.99 -3.68
C TYR A 71 2.87 3.08 -4.54
N LYS A 72 3.63 4.15 -4.77
CA LYS A 72 3.18 5.30 -5.55
C LYS A 72 2.85 4.92 -6.98
N ASP A 73 3.71 4.13 -7.60
CA ASP A 73 3.58 3.78 -9.02
C ASP A 73 2.47 2.75 -9.27
N ILE A 74 2.18 1.88 -8.27
CA ILE A 74 1.17 0.82 -8.42
C ILE A 74 -0.16 1.25 -7.80
N VAL A 75 -0.18 1.59 -6.50
CA VAL A 75 -1.44 1.86 -5.79
C VAL A 75 -2.03 3.20 -6.19
N LEU A 76 -1.17 4.20 -6.40
CA LEU A 76 -1.58 5.55 -6.77
C LEU A 76 -1.55 5.81 -8.30
N ASP A 77 -1.48 4.74 -9.12
CA ASP A 77 -1.64 4.84 -10.58
C ASP A 77 -3.02 5.40 -10.93
N ASP A 78 -3.06 6.62 -11.44
CA ASP A 78 -4.29 7.35 -11.75
C ASP A 78 -5.09 6.78 -12.94
N GLU A 79 -4.47 5.89 -13.74
CA GLU A 79 -5.11 5.29 -14.90
C GLU A 79 -5.84 3.99 -14.60
N ARG A 80 -5.62 3.37 -13.43
CA ARG A 80 -6.16 2.06 -13.07
C ARG A 80 -6.96 2.11 -11.77
N ASP A 81 -8.03 1.34 -11.68
CA ASP A 81 -8.64 0.99 -10.40
C ASP A 81 -7.74 -0.02 -9.70
N VAL A 82 -7.33 0.23 -8.47
CA VAL A 82 -6.38 -0.65 -7.76
C VAL A 82 -7.06 -1.23 -6.52
N PHE A 83 -7.25 -2.55 -6.52
CA PHE A 83 -7.78 -3.32 -5.41
C PHE A 83 -6.62 -3.89 -4.61
N VAL A 84 -6.46 -3.49 -3.34
CA VAL A 84 -5.30 -3.86 -2.52
C VAL A 84 -5.74 -4.56 -1.24
N GLU A 85 -5.12 -5.71 -0.95
CA GLU A 85 -5.08 -6.30 0.38
C GLU A 85 -3.82 -5.83 1.12
N TYR A 86 -4.02 -5.23 2.28
CA TYR A 86 -2.96 -4.99 3.26
C TYR A 86 -2.99 -6.09 4.31
N TYR A 87 -1.86 -6.74 4.51
CA TYR A 87 -1.76 -7.89 5.40
C TYR A 87 -0.51 -7.85 6.28
N ASP A 88 -0.51 -8.71 7.26
CA ASP A 88 0.62 -9.08 8.10
C ASP A 88 0.90 -10.57 7.87
N PRO A 89 2.15 -11.02 7.67
CA PRO A 89 2.47 -12.43 7.43
C PRO A 89 2.04 -13.38 8.55
N ASP A 90 1.94 -12.89 9.79
CA ASP A 90 1.51 -13.66 10.96
C ASP A 90 -0.02 -13.64 11.16
N CYS A 91 -0.76 -12.93 10.31
CA CYS A 91 -2.20 -12.83 10.38
C CYS A 91 -2.87 -14.06 9.72
N ALA A 92 -3.33 -15.02 10.51
CA ALA A 92 -3.99 -16.22 9.99
C ALA A 92 -5.26 -15.93 9.14
N PRO A 93 -6.14 -14.96 9.48
CA PRO A 93 -7.25 -14.57 8.61
C PRO A 93 -6.78 -14.02 7.24
N CYS A 94 -5.66 -13.29 7.20
CA CYS A 94 -5.09 -12.80 5.94
C CYS A 94 -4.65 -13.95 5.05
N LEU A 95 -3.88 -14.88 5.60
CA LEU A 95 -3.42 -16.06 4.87
C LEU A 95 -4.57 -16.91 4.33
N ALA A 96 -5.69 -16.96 5.03
CA ALA A 96 -6.87 -17.73 4.62
C ALA A 96 -7.56 -17.15 3.36
N ILE A 97 -7.40 -15.86 3.06
CA ILE A 97 -8.02 -15.25 1.88
C ILE A 97 -7.11 -15.18 0.66
N VAL A 98 -5.79 -15.37 0.82
CA VAL A 98 -4.81 -15.31 -0.29
C VAL A 98 -5.20 -16.18 -1.48
N PRO A 99 -5.61 -17.46 -1.34
CA PRO A 99 -5.98 -18.27 -2.51
C PRO A 99 -7.20 -17.74 -3.27
N GLN A 100 -8.08 -17.02 -2.59
CA GLN A 100 -9.22 -16.36 -3.24
C GLN A 100 -8.79 -15.07 -3.92
N LEU A 101 -7.86 -14.32 -3.32
CA LEU A 101 -7.32 -13.11 -3.92
C LEU A 101 -6.56 -13.42 -5.21
N GLU A 102 -5.78 -14.51 -5.23
CA GLU A 102 -5.11 -15.02 -6.44
C GLU A 102 -6.11 -15.33 -7.55
N LYS A 103 -7.18 -16.09 -7.24
CA LYS A 103 -8.25 -16.39 -8.21
C LYS A 103 -8.99 -15.13 -8.68
N PHE A 104 -9.16 -14.14 -7.80
CA PHE A 104 -9.76 -12.87 -8.19
C PHE A 104 -8.85 -12.10 -9.15
N ALA A 105 -7.55 -12.07 -8.89
CA ALA A 105 -6.57 -11.47 -9.79
C ALA A 105 -6.53 -12.18 -11.15
N GLU A 106 -6.59 -13.51 -11.17
CA GLU A 106 -6.70 -14.32 -12.41
C GLU A 106 -7.96 -13.96 -13.20
N ALA A 107 -9.12 -13.87 -12.53
CA ALA A 107 -10.37 -13.50 -13.18
C ALA A 107 -10.33 -12.08 -13.78
N VAL A 108 -9.75 -11.12 -13.05
CA VAL A 108 -9.52 -9.75 -13.55
C VAL A 108 -8.59 -9.75 -14.76
N ALA A 109 -7.51 -10.53 -14.71
CA ALA A 109 -6.54 -10.63 -15.81
C ALA A 109 -7.11 -11.35 -17.05
N ALA A 110 -8.09 -12.23 -16.88
CA ALA A 110 -8.78 -12.91 -17.96
C ALA A 110 -9.83 -12.01 -18.65
N ASP A 111 -10.35 -10.99 -17.97
CA ASP A 111 -11.30 -10.03 -18.55
C ASP A 111 -10.56 -8.98 -19.40
N GLU A 112 -11.05 -8.74 -20.62
CA GLU A 112 -10.39 -7.81 -21.58
C GLU A 112 -10.31 -6.37 -21.09
N ARG A 113 -11.27 -5.91 -20.30
CA ARG A 113 -11.24 -4.58 -19.66
C ARG A 113 -10.48 -4.63 -18.34
N GLY A 114 -10.69 -5.70 -17.56
CA GLY A 114 -10.05 -5.91 -16.27
C GLY A 114 -8.53 -5.82 -16.39
N LYS A 115 -7.93 -6.59 -17.27
CA LYS A 115 -6.47 -6.59 -17.44
C LYS A 115 -5.85 -5.24 -17.80
N LYS A 116 -6.64 -4.34 -18.41
CA LYS A 116 -6.17 -3.00 -18.82
C LYS A 116 -6.43 -1.94 -17.77
N LEU A 117 -7.55 -2.05 -17.05
CA LEU A 117 -8.10 -0.97 -16.23
C LEU A 117 -8.06 -1.25 -14.73
N VAL A 118 -7.72 -2.48 -14.33
CA VAL A 118 -7.71 -2.88 -12.92
C VAL A 118 -6.38 -3.51 -12.57
N THR A 119 -5.91 -3.25 -11.36
CA THR A 119 -4.81 -3.95 -10.72
C THR A 119 -5.32 -4.59 -9.43
N VAL A 120 -5.06 -5.88 -9.24
CA VAL A 120 -5.28 -6.57 -7.96
C VAL A 120 -3.93 -6.77 -7.31
N ALA A 121 -3.79 -6.32 -6.07
CA ALA A 121 -2.51 -6.27 -5.38
C ALA A 121 -2.61 -6.72 -3.92
N LYS A 122 -1.47 -7.07 -3.35
CA LYS A 122 -1.27 -7.28 -1.91
C LYS A 122 -0.03 -6.55 -1.42
N MET A 123 -0.01 -6.17 -0.14
CA MET A 123 1.12 -5.51 0.48
C MET A 123 1.32 -5.98 1.91
N ASP A 124 2.51 -6.48 2.20
CA ASP A 124 2.95 -6.84 3.55
C ASP A 124 3.34 -5.56 4.32
N LEU A 125 2.58 -5.22 5.36
CA LEU A 125 2.84 -4.04 6.19
C LEU A 125 3.77 -4.31 7.38
N ASP A 126 4.13 -5.58 7.66
CA ASP A 126 5.24 -5.83 8.57
C ASP A 126 6.58 -5.46 7.92
N ALA A 127 6.75 -5.68 6.64
CA ALA A 127 7.99 -5.43 5.92
C ALA A 127 8.03 -4.10 5.15
N ASN A 128 6.90 -3.42 4.94
CA ASN A 128 6.81 -2.22 4.11
C ASN A 128 6.01 -1.10 4.79
N ASP A 129 6.36 0.15 4.51
CA ASP A 129 5.53 1.32 4.85
C ASP A 129 4.59 1.64 3.67
N ALA A 130 3.29 1.80 3.94
CA ALA A 130 2.33 2.34 2.99
C ALA A 130 2.19 3.87 3.15
N LEU A 131 1.88 4.57 2.06
CA LEU A 131 1.57 6.00 2.11
C LEU A 131 0.16 6.28 2.67
N ASP A 132 -0.69 5.25 2.72
CA ASP A 132 -2.02 5.35 3.35
C ASP A 132 -1.90 5.20 4.87
N SER A 133 -2.22 6.26 5.59
CA SER A 133 -2.17 6.28 7.07
C SER A 133 -3.41 5.68 7.75
N ASP A 134 -4.46 5.38 6.98
CA ASP A 134 -5.73 4.90 7.53
C ASP A 134 -5.89 3.37 7.34
N ILE A 135 -4.88 2.60 7.77
CA ILE A 135 -4.90 1.13 7.83
C ILE A 135 -4.80 0.75 9.31
N ARG A 136 -5.90 0.23 9.88
CA ARG A 136 -6.04 0.06 11.33
C ARG A 136 -6.07 -1.38 11.79
N GLY A 137 -5.92 -2.35 10.89
CA GLY A 137 -5.95 -3.79 11.23
C GLY A 137 -5.82 -4.66 9.99
N PHE A 138 -5.80 -5.98 10.19
CA PHE A 138 -5.56 -6.95 9.14
C PHE A 138 -6.61 -8.09 9.15
N PRO A 139 -7.02 -8.58 7.98
CA PRO A 139 -6.77 -8.00 6.66
C PRO A 139 -7.52 -6.68 6.46
N THR A 140 -6.91 -5.71 5.77
CA THR A 140 -7.60 -4.53 5.27
C THR A 140 -7.63 -4.59 3.74
N ILE A 141 -8.81 -4.49 3.15
CA ILE A 141 -8.98 -4.42 1.70
C ILE A 141 -9.52 -3.04 1.32
N LYS A 142 -8.83 -2.39 0.38
CA LYS A 142 -9.24 -1.09 -0.16
C LYS A 142 -9.24 -1.09 -1.68
N LEU A 143 -10.15 -0.32 -2.26
CA LEU A 143 -10.15 0.03 -3.67
C LEU A 143 -9.74 1.49 -3.82
N TYR A 144 -8.75 1.74 -4.66
CA TYR A 144 -8.28 3.07 -5.07
C TYR A 144 -8.78 3.36 -6.48
N PRO A 145 -9.92 4.03 -6.65
CA PRO A 145 -10.44 4.30 -7.99
C PRO A 145 -9.52 5.21 -8.80
N ALA A 146 -9.40 4.96 -10.08
CA ALA A 146 -8.63 5.80 -11.00
C ALA A 146 -9.12 7.26 -10.96
N GLY A 147 -8.17 8.22 -10.93
CA GLY A 147 -8.48 9.65 -10.83
C GLY A 147 -9.01 10.12 -9.48
N ARG A 148 -9.14 9.24 -8.46
CA ARG A 148 -9.60 9.56 -7.10
C ARG A 148 -8.78 8.86 -6.02
N LYS A 149 -7.49 8.76 -6.18
CA LYS A 149 -6.58 8.00 -5.30
C LYS A 149 -6.56 8.48 -3.85
N GLY A 150 -6.83 9.75 -3.62
CA GLY A 150 -6.97 10.32 -2.26
C GLY A 150 -8.28 9.98 -1.55
N GLN A 151 -9.20 9.22 -2.19
CA GLN A 151 -10.48 8.82 -1.62
C GLN A 151 -10.69 7.30 -1.82
N PRO A 152 -9.86 6.46 -1.21
CA PRO A 152 -10.02 5.01 -1.31
C PRO A 152 -11.33 4.55 -0.65
N VAL A 153 -11.90 3.48 -1.18
CA VAL A 153 -13.11 2.87 -0.65
C VAL A 153 -12.75 1.59 0.09
N TRP A 154 -13.17 1.49 1.35
CA TRP A 154 -12.95 0.30 2.16
C TRP A 154 -13.92 -0.81 1.77
N TYR A 155 -13.39 -2.02 1.66
CA TYR A 155 -14.23 -3.20 1.59
C TYR A 155 -14.67 -3.60 3.01
N ASN A 156 -15.99 -3.60 3.24
CA ASN A 156 -16.51 -4.11 4.51
C ASN A 156 -16.54 -5.65 4.49
N GLY A 157 -15.61 -6.26 5.22
CA GLY A 157 -15.46 -7.71 5.32
C GLY A 157 -16.57 -8.44 6.11
N GLU A 158 -17.52 -7.73 6.75
CA GLU A 158 -18.60 -8.34 7.53
C GLU A 158 -19.45 -9.34 6.73
N GLN A 159 -19.55 -9.13 5.44
CA GLN A 159 -20.24 -10.05 4.54
C GLN A 159 -19.38 -11.25 4.10
N GLY A 160 -18.13 -11.34 4.58
CA GLY A 160 -17.14 -12.34 4.22
C GLY A 160 -16.42 -12.03 2.89
N HIS A 161 -15.39 -12.81 2.60
CA HIS A 161 -14.50 -12.66 1.46
C HIS A 161 -14.83 -13.72 0.40
N SER A 162 -15.35 -13.31 -0.78
CA SER A 162 -15.55 -14.19 -1.91
C SER A 162 -15.35 -13.44 -3.22
N LEU A 163 -15.04 -14.18 -4.30
CA LEU A 163 -14.82 -13.58 -5.63
C LEU A 163 -16.01 -12.74 -6.08
N GLN A 164 -17.24 -13.26 -5.92
CA GLN A 164 -18.48 -12.58 -6.33
C GLN A 164 -18.67 -11.25 -5.59
N LYS A 165 -18.33 -11.22 -4.29
CA LYS A 165 -18.45 -9.99 -3.50
C LYS A 165 -17.41 -8.96 -3.88
N TRP A 166 -16.16 -9.41 -4.14
CA TRP A 166 -15.09 -8.52 -4.60
C TRP A 166 -15.35 -8.00 -6.02
N ALA A 167 -15.84 -8.84 -6.93
CA ALA A 167 -16.24 -8.41 -8.27
C ALA A 167 -17.37 -7.37 -8.23
N LYS A 168 -18.38 -7.61 -7.39
CA LYS A 168 -19.46 -6.64 -7.17
C LYS A 168 -18.93 -5.33 -6.59
N PHE A 169 -18.07 -5.40 -5.56
CA PHE A 169 -17.49 -4.23 -4.92
C PHE A 169 -16.65 -3.41 -5.90
N LEU A 170 -15.80 -4.08 -6.71
CA LEU A 170 -15.02 -3.44 -7.77
C LEU A 170 -15.92 -2.74 -8.79
N LYS A 171 -16.97 -3.42 -9.26
CA LYS A 171 -17.93 -2.87 -10.23
C LYS A 171 -18.65 -1.62 -9.72
N GLU A 172 -19.07 -1.65 -8.45
CA GLU A 172 -19.88 -0.59 -7.86
C GLU A 172 -19.04 0.64 -7.45
N ASN A 173 -17.77 0.46 -7.11
CA ASN A 173 -16.93 1.50 -6.51
C ASN A 173 -15.76 1.95 -7.40
N GLY A 174 -15.35 1.14 -8.38
CA GLY A 174 -14.32 1.50 -9.35
C GLY A 174 -14.81 2.58 -10.33
N LYS A 175 -13.89 3.36 -10.86
CA LYS A 175 -14.16 4.36 -11.90
C LYS A 175 -14.75 3.74 -13.15
N TYR A 176 -14.23 2.57 -13.53
CA TYR A 176 -14.55 1.95 -14.82
C TYR A 176 -15.73 0.98 -14.76
N GLY A 177 -16.22 0.63 -13.57
CA GLY A 177 -17.33 -0.29 -13.39
C GLY A 177 -17.08 -1.64 -14.07
N VAL A 178 -15.86 -2.18 -13.99
CA VAL A 178 -15.50 -3.44 -14.64
C VAL A 178 -16.29 -4.58 -14.00
N ASP A 179 -16.99 -5.35 -14.84
CA ASP A 179 -17.82 -6.49 -14.44
C ASP A 179 -17.09 -7.79 -14.72
N VAL A 180 -16.38 -8.29 -13.71
CA VAL A 180 -15.57 -9.49 -13.82
C VAL A 180 -16.44 -10.73 -13.63
N ALA A 181 -16.40 -11.65 -14.57
CA ALA A 181 -17.06 -12.95 -14.44
C ALA A 181 -16.28 -13.85 -13.45
N VAL A 182 -16.91 -14.27 -12.34
CA VAL A 182 -16.31 -15.08 -11.26
C VAL A 182 -17.26 -16.19 -10.78
#